data_21b6123c58ccc2c49b3c9a1dd4d505fc
#
_entry.id   21b6123c58ccc2c49b3c9a1dd4d505fc
#
_cell.length_a   1.000
_cell.length_b   1.000
_cell.length_c   1.000
_cell.angle_alpha   90.00
_cell.angle_beta   90.00
_cell.angle_gamma   90.00
#
_symmetry.space_group_name_H-M   'P 1'
#
loop_
_entity.id
_entity.type
_entity.pdbx_description
1 polymer ?
#
loop_
_entity_poly.entity_id
_entity_poly.type
_entity_poly.pdbx_seq_one_letter_code
_entity_poly.pdbx_strand_id
1 'polypeptide(L)'
;ARNILGCQALTSCPFIGGVFNIGHTMSDLSLQLQQAASQLPVHSYFDQARFEREKQLLFESGPRYVGHALAVPEAHDYFVLPQEAGGRALVRDAQGQIQLISNCCRHRQAIMLGGRGNLQAEGKGHAGGNIVCPIHRWTYSSSGELLGAPHFERDPCLSLSNYPLRQWNGLLFEDNGRDITADLAGMAVARDLSFDGYVLDHVELHQCNYNWKTFIEVYLEDYHVGPFHPGLGNFVTCDDLKWQFGGEYSVQTVGLAPSFGKPGSDVYRQWHEVLLKYREGKLPERGAIWLTYYPHIMVEWYPHVLTVSTLHPIGVDKTLNMVEFYYPEEIVAFEREFVEAQRAAYMETAIEDDEIAERMDAGRKALMQRGDNEVGPYQSPMEDGMQHFHEWYRRAMGLRVTA
;
A
#
# COMPACT_ATOMS: atom_id res chain seq x y z
N ALA A 1 -16.15 20.22 -52.36
CA ALA A 1 -17.28 20.88 -51.76
C ALA A 1 -17.82 20.04 -50.58
N ARG A 2 -17.39 20.34 -49.37
CA ARG A 2 -18.12 20.16 -48.11
C ARG A 2 -17.43 20.94 -46.99
N ASN A 3 -18.25 21.78 -46.38
CA ASN A 3 -17.94 22.80 -45.43
C ASN A 3 -17.18 22.28 -44.18
N ILE A 4 -16.12 22.98 -43.80
CA ILE A 4 -15.54 23.00 -42.46
C ILE A 4 -16.27 24.11 -41.71
N LEU A 5 -17.09 23.74 -40.73
CA LEU A 5 -17.69 24.69 -39.82
C LEU A 5 -16.72 24.96 -38.66
N GLY A 6 -16.42 26.25 -38.52
CA GLY A 6 -15.49 26.74 -37.51
C GLY A 6 -16.01 26.64 -36.10
N CYS A 7 -15.06 26.40 -35.20
CA CYS A 7 -15.24 26.52 -33.77
C CYS A 7 -15.30 27.99 -33.38
N GLN A 8 -16.48 28.52 -33.08
CA GLN A 8 -16.64 29.83 -32.45
C GLN A 8 -16.42 29.75 -30.98
N ALA A 9 -15.57 30.61 -30.46
CA ALA A 9 -15.32 30.81 -29.04
C ALA A 9 -16.64 31.24 -28.35
N LEU A 10 -17.08 30.42 -27.39
CA LEU A 10 -18.16 30.77 -26.47
C LEU A 10 -17.58 31.56 -25.29
N THR A 11 -17.69 32.87 -25.38
CA THR A 11 -17.60 33.78 -24.25
C THR A 11 -18.97 33.88 -23.55
N SER A 12 -18.94 33.83 -22.23
CA SER A 12 -20.01 34.13 -21.27
C SER A 12 -21.09 33.08 -21.07
N CYS A 13 -20.93 32.33 -19.97
CA CYS A 13 -22.02 31.65 -19.27
C CYS A 13 -22.56 32.58 -18.18
N PRO A 14 -23.86 32.93 -18.13
CA PRO A 14 -24.41 33.71 -17.02
C PRO A 14 -24.65 32.80 -15.82
N PHE A 15 -24.10 33.20 -14.66
CA PHE A 15 -24.44 32.62 -13.37
C PHE A 15 -25.94 32.89 -13.07
N ILE A 16 -26.72 31.80 -12.96
CA ILE A 16 -28.03 31.86 -12.32
C ILE A 16 -27.85 31.39 -10.88
N GLY A 17 -27.84 32.35 -9.98
CA GLY A 17 -27.89 32.11 -8.53
C GLY A 17 -29.24 31.51 -8.13
N GLY A 18 -29.23 30.26 -7.72
CA GLY A 18 -30.32 29.63 -6.99
C GLY A 18 -29.80 29.21 -5.62
N VAL A 19 -30.15 30.01 -4.59
CA VAL A 19 -29.89 29.65 -3.20
C VAL A 19 -30.86 28.56 -2.79
N PHE A 20 -30.41 27.31 -2.79
CA PHE A 20 -31.08 26.22 -2.06
C PHE A 20 -30.43 26.09 -0.68
N ASN A 21 -31.12 26.66 0.31
CA ASN A 21 -30.76 26.57 1.71
C ASN A 21 -31.27 25.22 2.25
N ILE A 22 -30.45 24.15 2.14
CA ILE A 22 -30.66 22.90 2.85
C ILE A 22 -29.65 22.91 3.99
N GLY A 23 -30.11 23.19 5.21
CA GLY A 23 -29.29 23.16 6.42
C GLY A 23 -28.82 21.76 6.77
N HIS A 24 -27.75 21.31 6.12
CA HIS A 24 -26.91 20.24 6.62
C HIS A 24 -25.62 20.87 7.14
N THR A 25 -25.34 20.69 8.41
CA THR A 25 -24.01 20.94 8.97
C THR A 25 -23.05 19.98 8.28
N MET A 26 -22.39 20.48 7.23
CA MET A 26 -21.31 19.73 6.58
C MET A 26 -20.19 19.53 7.62
N SER A 27 -19.60 18.33 7.66
CA SER A 27 -18.41 18.09 8.46
C SER A 27 -17.28 19.02 8.00
N ASP A 28 -16.33 19.36 8.89
CA ASP A 28 -15.15 20.16 8.54
C ASP A 28 -14.40 19.58 7.33
N LEU A 29 -14.42 18.26 7.19
CA LEU A 29 -13.82 17.53 6.07
C LEU A 29 -14.52 17.83 4.74
N SER A 30 -15.85 17.85 4.72
CA SER A 30 -16.63 18.20 3.52
C SER A 30 -16.37 19.64 3.07
N LEU A 31 -16.17 20.55 4.02
CA LEU A 31 -15.76 21.93 3.72
C LEU A 31 -14.34 21.99 3.14
N GLN A 32 -13.40 21.19 3.67
CA GLN A 32 -12.04 21.11 3.15
C GLN A 32 -12.00 20.56 1.72
N LEU A 33 -12.80 19.53 1.44
CA LEU A 33 -12.92 18.96 0.08
C LEU A 33 -13.49 20.00 -0.91
N GLN A 34 -14.49 20.77 -0.51
CA GLN A 34 -15.06 21.83 -1.35
C GLN A 34 -14.11 23.01 -1.60
N GLN A 35 -13.11 23.22 -0.73
CA GLN A 35 -12.10 24.25 -0.88
C GLN A 35 -10.89 23.81 -1.71
N ALA A 36 -10.78 22.52 -2.02
CA ALA A 36 -9.73 22.00 -2.87
C ALA A 36 -9.96 22.44 -4.31
N ALA A 37 -9.21 23.45 -4.75
CA ALA A 37 -9.45 24.10 -6.03
C ALA A 37 -8.97 23.29 -7.25
N SER A 38 -7.97 22.40 -7.09
CA SER A 38 -7.33 21.69 -8.22
C SER A 38 -6.43 20.56 -7.76
N GLN A 39 -6.03 19.69 -8.70
CA GLN A 39 -4.98 18.70 -8.51
C GLN A 39 -3.63 19.34 -8.13
N LEU A 40 -2.65 18.50 -7.77
CA LEU A 40 -1.32 19.01 -7.43
C LEU A 40 -0.62 19.60 -8.65
N PRO A 41 0.10 20.74 -8.49
CA PRO A 41 0.88 21.31 -9.57
C PRO A 41 1.97 20.36 -10.07
N VAL A 42 2.26 20.40 -11.37
CA VAL A 42 3.20 19.48 -12.05
C VAL A 42 4.59 19.45 -11.38
N HIS A 43 5.12 20.58 -10.93
CA HIS A 43 6.41 20.64 -10.25
C HIS A 43 6.44 19.88 -8.92
N SER A 44 5.26 19.54 -8.34
CA SER A 44 5.17 18.77 -7.12
C SER A 44 5.65 17.33 -7.27
N TYR A 45 5.74 16.81 -8.49
CA TYR A 45 6.09 15.40 -8.73
C TYR A 45 7.59 15.18 -8.91
N PHE A 46 8.31 16.12 -9.56
CA PHE A 46 9.69 15.87 -10.00
C PHE A 46 10.73 16.81 -9.38
N ASP A 47 10.34 17.67 -8.43
CA ASP A 47 11.28 18.51 -7.70
C ASP A 47 12.04 17.68 -6.65
N GLN A 48 13.38 17.61 -6.79
CA GLN A 48 14.21 16.81 -5.91
C GLN A 48 14.21 17.31 -4.45
N ALA A 49 14.20 18.62 -4.25
CA ALA A 49 14.22 19.18 -2.90
C ALA A 49 12.89 18.89 -2.19
N ARG A 50 11.77 18.94 -2.91
CA ARG A 50 10.46 18.52 -2.40
C ARG A 50 10.44 17.05 -2.06
N PHE A 51 10.97 16.19 -2.90
CA PHE A 51 11.07 14.75 -2.66
C PHE A 51 11.85 14.43 -1.37
N GLU A 52 12.99 15.08 -1.15
CA GLU A 52 13.73 14.91 0.11
C GLU A 52 12.90 15.37 1.33
N ARG A 53 12.15 16.45 1.17
CA ARG A 53 11.24 16.91 2.22
C ARG A 53 10.07 15.96 2.46
N GLU A 54 9.51 15.37 1.41
CA GLU A 54 8.48 14.33 1.52
C GLU A 54 9.00 13.13 2.32
N LYS A 55 10.20 12.64 2.03
CA LYS A 55 10.81 11.55 2.80
C LYS A 55 10.85 11.87 4.31
N GLN A 56 11.30 13.05 4.67
CA GLN A 56 11.42 13.46 6.08
C GLN A 56 10.05 13.63 6.75
N LEU A 57 9.12 14.35 6.11
CA LEU A 57 7.86 14.75 6.73
C LEU A 57 6.79 13.67 6.64
N LEU A 58 6.76 12.87 5.57
CA LEU A 58 5.67 11.94 5.30
C LEU A 58 6.05 10.48 5.59
N PHE A 59 7.28 10.06 5.24
CA PHE A 59 7.70 8.67 5.39
C PHE A 59 8.46 8.41 6.70
N GLU A 60 9.42 9.26 7.08
CA GLU A 60 10.18 9.09 8.32
C GLU A 60 9.35 9.44 9.56
N SER A 61 8.49 10.47 9.47
CA SER A 61 7.59 10.90 10.55
C SER A 61 6.20 10.24 10.46
N GLY A 62 5.87 9.60 9.35
CA GLY A 62 4.61 8.92 9.10
C GLY A 62 4.53 7.53 9.72
N PRO A 63 3.52 6.73 9.31
CA PRO A 63 3.42 5.34 9.72
C PRO A 63 4.55 4.53 9.07
N ARG A 64 5.41 3.93 9.89
CA ARG A 64 6.58 3.17 9.43
C ARG A 64 6.29 1.68 9.45
N TYR A 65 5.48 1.23 8.52
CA TYR A 65 5.15 -0.19 8.36
C TYR A 65 6.38 -1.01 8.02
N VAL A 66 6.56 -2.15 8.71
CA VAL A 66 7.71 -3.04 8.53
C VAL A 66 7.31 -4.48 8.20
N GLY A 67 6.04 -4.81 8.22
CA GLY A 67 5.52 -6.14 7.92
C GLY A 67 4.35 -6.52 8.83
N HIS A 68 3.81 -7.70 8.63
CA HIS A 68 2.69 -8.22 9.41
C HIS A 68 3.14 -9.33 10.38
N ALA A 69 2.46 -9.48 11.51
CA ALA A 69 2.76 -10.52 12.51
C ALA A 69 2.67 -11.95 11.94
N LEU A 70 1.86 -12.15 10.88
CA LEU A 70 1.76 -13.42 10.14
C LEU A 70 3.00 -13.75 9.28
N ALA A 71 3.93 -12.82 9.13
CA ALA A 71 5.22 -13.12 8.48
C ALA A 71 6.12 -13.99 9.36
N VAL A 72 5.86 -13.98 10.68
CA VAL A 72 6.59 -14.76 11.70
C VAL A 72 5.59 -15.42 12.66
N PRO A 73 4.72 -16.36 12.20
CA PRO A 73 3.62 -16.90 12.99
C PRO A 73 4.07 -17.71 14.22
N GLU A 74 5.18 -18.46 14.12
CA GLU A 74 5.62 -19.39 15.15
C GLU A 74 6.85 -18.88 15.90
N ALA A 75 7.08 -19.39 17.09
CA ALA A 75 8.28 -19.11 17.87
C ALA A 75 9.54 -19.44 17.06
N HIS A 76 10.52 -18.56 17.10
CA HIS A 76 11.78 -18.61 16.35
C HIS A 76 11.66 -18.38 14.85
N ASP A 77 10.49 -18.04 14.32
CA ASP A 77 10.36 -17.59 12.94
C ASP A 77 11.05 -16.26 12.74
N TYR A 78 11.58 -16.10 11.51
CA TYR A 78 12.12 -14.83 11.04
C TYR A 78 11.65 -14.47 9.66
N PHE A 79 11.55 -13.17 9.40
CA PHE A 79 11.26 -12.60 8.09
C PHE A 79 12.20 -11.41 7.85
N VAL A 80 13.05 -11.54 6.84
CA VAL A 80 13.99 -10.48 6.43
C VAL A 80 13.23 -9.47 5.58
N LEU A 81 13.37 -8.18 5.88
CA LEU A 81 12.65 -7.11 5.19
C LEU A 81 13.22 -6.91 3.77
N PRO A 82 12.52 -7.35 2.72
CA PRO A 82 13.05 -7.29 1.36
C PRO A 82 13.14 -5.85 0.84
N GLN A 83 12.21 -4.97 1.25
CA GLN A 83 12.17 -3.56 0.88
C GLN A 83 13.36 -2.76 1.43
N GLU A 84 14.10 -3.31 2.38
CA GLU A 84 15.29 -2.70 3.00
C GLU A 84 16.59 -3.40 2.58
N ALA A 85 16.60 -4.05 1.44
CA ALA A 85 17.73 -4.87 0.98
C ALA A 85 18.23 -5.89 2.03
N GLY A 86 17.34 -6.34 2.91
CA GLY A 86 17.64 -7.30 3.96
C GLY A 86 18.38 -6.75 5.17
N GLY A 87 18.47 -5.43 5.34
CA GLY A 87 19.20 -4.80 6.43
C GLY A 87 18.62 -5.02 7.83
N ARG A 88 17.30 -5.33 7.91
CA ARG A 88 16.61 -5.66 9.16
C ARG A 88 15.75 -6.91 8.99
N ALA A 89 15.35 -7.49 10.12
CA ALA A 89 14.48 -8.67 10.14
C ALA A 89 13.51 -8.60 11.31
N LEU A 90 12.29 -9.10 11.08
CA LEU A 90 11.35 -9.47 12.13
C LEU A 90 11.75 -10.85 12.65
N VAL A 91 11.76 -11.04 13.96
CA VAL A 91 12.05 -12.33 14.61
C VAL A 91 11.05 -12.53 15.74
N ARG A 92 10.37 -13.67 15.79
CA ARG A 92 9.55 -14.02 16.95
C ARG A 92 10.41 -14.81 17.95
N ASP A 93 10.50 -14.30 19.15
CA ASP A 93 11.25 -14.97 20.23
C ASP A 93 10.47 -16.18 20.82
N ALA A 94 11.14 -16.90 21.74
CA ALA A 94 10.56 -18.06 22.40
C ALA A 94 9.34 -17.72 23.29
N GLN A 95 9.19 -16.46 23.69
CA GLN A 95 8.07 -15.94 24.49
C GLN A 95 6.91 -15.43 23.62
N GLY A 96 7.05 -15.52 22.29
CA GLY A 96 6.05 -15.08 21.33
C GLY A 96 6.09 -13.58 21.00
N GLN A 97 7.07 -12.83 21.53
CA GLN A 97 7.24 -11.40 21.21
C GLN A 97 7.93 -11.25 19.86
N ILE A 98 7.46 -10.31 19.07
CA ILE A 98 8.09 -9.97 17.78
C ILE A 98 9.10 -8.85 18.01
N GLN A 99 10.33 -9.08 17.54
CA GLN A 99 11.45 -8.17 17.61
C GLN A 99 11.77 -7.67 16.19
N LEU A 100 12.04 -6.40 16.02
CA LEU A 100 12.64 -5.85 14.80
C LEU A 100 14.11 -5.57 15.07
N ILE A 101 14.99 -6.31 14.43
CA ILE A 101 16.43 -6.24 14.69
C ILE A 101 17.24 -5.91 13.45
N SER A 102 18.42 -5.35 13.63
CA SER A 102 19.42 -5.24 12.57
C SER A 102 19.86 -6.65 12.12
N ASN A 103 19.82 -6.91 10.84
CA ASN A 103 20.29 -8.16 10.22
C ASN A 103 21.78 -8.08 9.82
N CYS A 104 22.47 -7.01 10.19
CA CYS A 104 23.89 -6.78 9.89
C CYS A 104 24.77 -7.14 11.08
N CYS A 105 25.62 -8.14 10.96
CA CYS A 105 26.56 -8.55 12.00
C CYS A 105 27.47 -7.40 12.46
N ARG A 106 27.56 -7.18 13.75
CA ARG A 106 28.38 -6.07 14.33
C ARG A 106 29.86 -6.22 14.14
N HIS A 107 30.35 -7.41 13.72
CA HIS A 107 31.77 -7.63 13.47
C HIS A 107 32.22 -7.01 12.13
N ARG A 108 31.65 -7.43 11.00
CA ARG A 108 32.04 -7.00 9.64
C ARG A 108 30.83 -6.79 8.72
N GLN A 109 29.71 -6.38 9.26
CA GLN A 109 28.49 -5.95 8.58
C GLN A 109 27.88 -6.96 7.58
N ALA A 110 28.21 -8.26 7.76
CA ALA A 110 27.60 -9.30 6.93
C ALA A 110 26.10 -9.45 7.23
N ILE A 111 25.29 -9.63 6.19
CA ILE A 111 23.89 -10.06 6.30
C ILE A 111 23.87 -11.49 6.88
N MET A 112 23.06 -11.70 7.92
CA MET A 112 23.03 -12.96 8.67
C MET A 112 21.88 -13.90 8.28
N LEU A 113 20.72 -13.34 8.07
CA LEU A 113 19.48 -14.04 7.72
C LEU A 113 19.07 -13.71 6.28
N GLY A 114 18.42 -14.65 5.59
CA GLY A 114 17.91 -14.46 4.23
C GLY A 114 16.47 -14.97 4.09
N GLY A 115 15.62 -14.20 3.43
CA GLY A 115 14.23 -14.57 3.16
C GLY A 115 13.40 -14.75 4.44
N ARG A 116 12.66 -15.85 4.53
CA ARG A 116 11.92 -16.23 5.73
C ARG A 116 12.23 -17.66 6.15
N GLY A 117 12.13 -17.96 7.44
CA GLY A 117 12.41 -19.29 7.97
C GLY A 117 12.29 -19.35 9.48
N ASN A 118 12.78 -20.46 10.04
CA ASN A 118 12.79 -20.68 11.49
C ASN A 118 14.22 -20.92 11.97
N LEU A 119 14.64 -20.27 13.06
CA LEU A 119 16.00 -20.34 13.63
C LEU A 119 16.34 -21.71 14.23
N GLN A 120 15.35 -22.56 14.45
CA GLN A 120 15.55 -23.94 14.93
C GLN A 120 15.56 -24.97 13.82
N ALA A 121 15.28 -24.55 12.55
CA ALA A 121 15.27 -25.48 11.43
C ALA A 121 16.66 -26.08 11.19
N GLU A 122 16.73 -27.40 11.01
CA GLU A 122 17.96 -28.11 10.75
C GLU A 122 18.65 -27.64 9.46
N GLY A 123 19.96 -27.61 9.45
CA GLY A 123 20.78 -27.29 8.27
C GLY A 123 20.88 -25.80 7.92
N LYS A 124 20.20 -24.90 8.64
CA LYS A 124 20.27 -23.45 8.39
C LYS A 124 21.45 -22.74 9.04
N GLY A 125 22.30 -23.46 9.78
CA GLY A 125 23.49 -22.91 10.43
C GLY A 125 23.22 -22.11 11.70
N HIS A 126 21.96 -21.95 12.08
CA HIS A 126 21.53 -21.38 13.36
C HIS A 126 21.39 -22.50 14.41
N ALA A 127 21.46 -22.16 15.70
CA ALA A 127 21.39 -23.13 16.77
C ALA A 127 20.55 -22.63 17.94
N GLY A 128 19.63 -23.47 18.40
CA GLY A 128 18.84 -23.21 19.63
C GLY A 128 17.99 -21.95 19.60
N GLY A 129 17.51 -21.53 18.43
CA GLY A 129 16.73 -20.31 18.26
C GLY A 129 17.57 -19.02 18.24
N ASN A 130 18.90 -19.13 18.14
CA ASN A 130 19.83 -18.00 18.08
C ASN A 130 20.23 -17.68 16.63
N ILE A 131 20.57 -16.42 16.39
CA ILE A 131 21.08 -15.96 15.10
C ILE A 131 22.59 -16.12 15.08
N VAL A 132 23.11 -16.89 14.14
CA VAL A 132 24.55 -17.17 14.03
C VAL A 132 25.09 -16.61 12.72
N CYS A 133 26.02 -15.67 12.80
CA CYS A 133 26.69 -15.09 11.64
C CYS A 133 27.42 -16.18 10.83
N PRO A 134 27.18 -16.29 9.50
CA PRO A 134 27.75 -17.34 8.69
C PRO A 134 29.29 -17.22 8.53
N ILE A 135 29.88 -16.04 8.76
CA ILE A 135 31.30 -15.79 8.49
C ILE A 135 32.18 -16.21 9.67
N HIS A 136 31.99 -15.62 10.84
CA HIS A 136 32.86 -15.87 12.01
C HIS A 136 32.09 -16.41 13.22
N ARG A 137 30.88 -16.87 13.03
CA ARG A 137 30.03 -17.51 14.04
C ARG A 137 29.72 -16.63 15.27
N TRP A 138 29.76 -15.30 15.13
CA TRP A 138 29.17 -14.44 16.15
C TRP A 138 27.72 -14.82 16.33
N THR A 139 27.32 -15.03 17.57
CA THR A 139 26.01 -15.55 17.93
C THR A 139 25.23 -14.51 18.71
N TYR A 140 23.98 -14.28 18.28
CA TYR A 140 23.07 -13.33 18.91
C TYR A 140 21.78 -14.04 19.30
N SER A 141 21.14 -13.56 20.38
CA SER A 141 19.78 -13.96 20.72
C SER A 141 18.77 -13.47 19.67
N SER A 142 17.53 -13.96 19.74
CA SER A 142 16.41 -13.44 18.94
C SER A 142 16.09 -11.97 19.19
N SER A 143 16.48 -11.41 20.37
CA SER A 143 16.35 -9.98 20.69
C SER A 143 17.59 -9.15 20.29
N GLY A 144 18.62 -9.77 19.71
CA GLY A 144 19.83 -9.10 19.23
C GLY A 144 20.98 -9.01 20.23
N GLU A 145 20.86 -9.59 21.43
CA GLU A 145 21.95 -9.60 22.42
C GLU A 145 23.11 -10.47 21.92
N LEU A 146 24.36 -9.99 22.05
CA LEU A 146 25.55 -10.78 21.72
C LEU A 146 25.75 -11.88 22.77
N LEU A 147 25.66 -13.15 22.36
CA LEU A 147 25.83 -14.32 23.20
C LEU A 147 27.25 -14.92 23.12
N GLY A 148 27.96 -14.65 22.02
CA GLY A 148 29.30 -15.17 21.82
C GLY A 148 30.02 -14.60 20.61
N ALA A 149 31.33 -14.37 20.82
CA ALA A 149 32.23 -13.88 19.78
C ALA A 149 33.50 -14.75 19.80
N PRO A 150 33.58 -15.84 19.00
CA PRO A 150 34.70 -16.76 19.00
C PRO A 150 36.05 -16.05 18.80
N HIS A 151 37.10 -16.50 19.54
CA HIS A 151 38.47 -15.96 19.54
C HIS A 151 38.65 -14.55 20.10
N PHE A 152 37.62 -13.94 20.65
CA PHE A 152 37.78 -12.71 21.46
C PHE A 152 38.04 -13.06 22.92
N GLU A 153 39.14 -12.56 23.47
CA GLU A 153 39.49 -12.80 24.88
C GLU A 153 38.53 -12.11 25.87
N ARG A 154 37.88 -11.03 25.40
CA ARG A 154 36.88 -10.27 26.15
C ARG A 154 35.64 -10.10 25.30
N ASP A 155 34.48 -10.11 25.95
CA ASP A 155 33.23 -9.77 25.28
C ASP A 155 33.30 -8.38 24.65
N PRO A 156 33.10 -8.26 23.32
CA PRO A 156 33.09 -6.97 22.64
C PRO A 156 31.91 -6.07 23.04
N CYS A 157 30.87 -6.60 23.70
CA CYS A 157 29.64 -5.89 24.10
C CYS A 157 28.92 -5.23 22.91
N LEU A 158 28.86 -5.91 21.76
CA LEU A 158 28.34 -5.39 20.50
C LEU A 158 27.05 -6.12 20.09
N SER A 159 25.95 -5.86 20.80
CA SER A 159 24.61 -6.36 20.43
C SER A 159 24.08 -5.71 19.16
N LEU A 160 23.16 -6.38 18.48
CA LEU A 160 22.42 -5.82 17.34
C LEU A 160 21.49 -4.71 17.82
N SER A 161 21.24 -3.74 16.96
CA SER A 161 20.19 -2.76 17.22
C SER A 161 18.83 -3.45 17.19
N ASN A 162 18.00 -3.14 18.17
CA ASN A 162 16.61 -3.55 18.26
C ASN A 162 15.73 -2.29 18.16
N TYR A 163 14.67 -2.35 17.39
CA TYR A 163 13.77 -1.23 17.08
C TYR A 163 12.41 -1.52 17.71
N PRO A 164 11.89 -0.65 18.58
CA PRO A 164 10.58 -0.88 19.20
C PRO A 164 9.48 -0.91 18.16
N LEU A 165 8.48 -1.77 18.39
CA LEU A 165 7.34 -1.97 17.50
C LEU A 165 6.04 -1.54 18.16
N ARG A 166 5.12 -1.02 17.33
CA ARG A 166 3.69 -0.89 17.59
C ARG A 166 2.93 -1.83 16.67
N GLN A 167 1.78 -2.29 17.12
CA GLN A 167 0.94 -3.19 16.32
C GLN A 167 -0.49 -2.67 16.26
N TRP A 168 -1.08 -2.75 15.07
CA TRP A 168 -2.51 -2.55 14.83
C TRP A 168 -3.01 -3.63 13.87
N ASN A 169 -4.01 -4.41 14.29
CA ASN A 169 -4.62 -5.49 13.48
C ASN A 169 -3.60 -6.43 12.79
N GLY A 170 -2.53 -6.78 13.51
CA GLY A 170 -1.44 -7.60 12.98
C GLY A 170 -0.37 -6.83 12.20
N LEU A 171 -0.67 -5.65 11.67
CA LEU A 171 0.32 -4.78 11.02
C LEU A 171 1.31 -4.27 12.05
N LEU A 172 2.60 -4.37 11.75
CA LEU A 172 3.71 -3.96 12.61
C LEU A 172 4.32 -2.67 12.10
N PHE A 173 4.49 -1.74 13.01
CA PHE A 173 5.06 -0.41 12.73
C PHE A 173 6.26 -0.18 13.65
N GLU A 174 7.35 0.34 13.12
CA GLU A 174 8.44 0.87 13.95
C GLU A 174 7.92 2.04 14.78
N ASP A 175 8.15 2.01 16.09
CA ASP A 175 7.63 3.03 17.01
C ASP A 175 8.42 4.32 16.89
N ASN A 176 7.88 5.28 16.20
CA ASN A 176 8.36 6.66 16.11
C ASN A 176 7.52 7.65 16.97
N GLY A 177 6.69 7.14 17.88
CA GLY A 177 5.80 7.95 18.72
C GLY A 177 4.41 8.22 18.12
N ARG A 178 4.15 7.79 16.88
CA ARG A 178 2.84 7.95 16.22
C ARG A 178 1.79 7.01 16.82
N ASP A 179 0.59 7.51 17.07
CA ASP A 179 -0.53 6.69 17.57
C ASP A 179 -1.36 6.15 16.40
N ILE A 180 -0.95 4.98 15.88
CA ILE A 180 -1.61 4.31 14.77
C ILE A 180 -3.08 3.99 15.08
N THR A 181 -3.39 3.66 16.34
CA THR A 181 -4.76 3.36 16.76
C THR A 181 -5.65 4.59 16.70
N ALA A 182 -5.12 5.74 17.11
CA ALA A 182 -5.84 7.02 17.00
C ALA A 182 -6.03 7.44 15.54
N ASP A 183 -5.02 7.28 14.69
CA ASP A 183 -5.09 7.61 13.26
C ASP A 183 -6.20 6.83 12.54
N LEU A 184 -6.37 5.55 12.86
CA LEU A 184 -7.32 4.62 12.23
C LEU A 184 -8.63 4.47 13.03
N ALA A 185 -8.84 5.31 14.03
CA ALA A 185 -10.05 5.26 14.84
C ALA A 185 -11.30 5.59 14.02
N GLY A 186 -12.41 4.92 14.34
CA GLY A 186 -13.72 5.19 13.72
C GLY A 186 -13.89 4.60 12.31
N MET A 187 -12.94 3.81 11.81
CA MET A 187 -13.06 3.13 10.52
C MET A 187 -14.17 2.06 10.57
N ALA A 188 -15.21 2.22 9.75
CA ALA A 188 -16.39 1.34 9.76
C ALA A 188 -16.07 -0.09 9.33
N VAL A 189 -15.10 -0.26 8.41
CA VAL A 189 -14.72 -1.55 7.83
C VAL A 189 -13.61 -2.28 8.59
N ALA A 190 -13.21 -1.82 9.77
CA ALA A 190 -12.10 -2.40 10.53
C ALA A 190 -12.24 -3.93 10.76
N ARG A 191 -13.48 -4.43 10.89
CA ARG A 191 -13.76 -5.86 11.06
C ARG A 191 -13.62 -6.65 9.77
N ASP A 192 -13.94 -6.04 8.63
CA ASP A 192 -13.81 -6.68 7.31
C ASP A 192 -12.32 -6.86 6.93
N LEU A 193 -11.45 -6.00 7.48
CA LEU A 193 -10.01 -6.05 7.29
C LEU A 193 -9.27 -6.86 8.38
N SER A 194 -9.97 -7.74 9.14
CA SER A 194 -9.33 -8.64 10.10
C SER A 194 -8.56 -9.75 9.40
N PHE A 195 -7.32 -9.98 9.86
CA PHE A 195 -6.47 -11.07 9.37
C PHE A 195 -6.65 -12.38 10.17
N ASP A 196 -7.67 -12.47 11.01
CA ASP A 196 -7.94 -13.69 11.80
C ASP A 196 -8.22 -14.89 10.88
N GLY A 197 -7.46 -15.97 11.06
CA GLY A 197 -7.55 -17.19 10.23
C GLY A 197 -6.85 -17.10 8.87
N TYR A 198 -6.13 -16.00 8.59
CA TYR A 198 -5.33 -15.85 7.38
C TYR A 198 -3.87 -16.24 7.62
N VAL A 199 -3.19 -16.58 6.55
CA VAL A 199 -1.73 -16.82 6.53
C VAL A 199 -1.09 -16.02 5.41
N LEU A 200 0.17 -15.62 5.59
CA LEU A 200 0.97 -14.99 4.54
C LEU A 200 1.45 -16.05 3.55
N ASP A 201 0.95 -16.02 2.32
CA ASP A 201 1.36 -16.92 1.25
C ASP A 201 2.55 -16.37 0.46
N HIS A 202 2.47 -15.13 0.00
CA HIS A 202 3.43 -14.56 -0.94
C HIS A 202 3.73 -13.09 -0.68
N VAL A 203 4.94 -12.68 -1.04
CA VAL A 203 5.36 -11.27 -1.09
C VAL A 203 5.91 -10.97 -2.47
N GLU A 204 5.32 -10.00 -3.15
CA GLU A 204 5.74 -9.50 -4.46
C GLU A 204 6.44 -8.16 -4.31
N LEU A 205 7.53 -7.96 -5.04
CA LEU A 205 8.22 -6.67 -5.14
C LEU A 205 8.05 -6.16 -6.56
N HIS A 206 7.18 -5.19 -6.72
CA HIS A 206 6.83 -4.58 -8.00
C HIS A 206 7.53 -3.23 -8.15
N GLN A 207 8.35 -3.08 -9.20
CA GLN A 207 9.08 -1.84 -9.46
C GLN A 207 8.25 -0.93 -10.39
N CYS A 208 7.84 0.21 -9.88
CA CYS A 208 7.07 1.23 -10.59
C CYS A 208 8.01 2.33 -11.11
N ASN A 209 7.98 2.62 -12.42
CA ASN A 209 8.83 3.64 -13.05
C ASN A 209 8.15 5.02 -13.09
N TYR A 210 7.50 5.40 -11.99
CA TYR A 210 6.78 6.66 -11.85
C TYR A 210 6.78 7.14 -10.39
N ASN A 211 6.31 8.36 -10.18
CA ASN A 211 6.27 9.01 -8.87
C ASN A 211 5.28 8.30 -7.93
N TRP A 212 5.62 8.20 -6.65
CA TRP A 212 4.77 7.56 -5.64
C TRP A 212 3.38 8.22 -5.49
N LYS A 213 3.27 9.55 -5.71
CA LYS A 213 1.98 10.25 -5.70
C LYS A 213 1.11 9.84 -6.88
N THR A 214 1.72 9.64 -8.04
CA THR A 214 1.03 9.14 -9.23
C THR A 214 0.45 7.76 -8.99
N PHE A 215 1.16 6.86 -8.28
CA PHE A 215 0.61 5.59 -7.83
C PHE A 215 -0.65 5.79 -6.97
N ILE A 216 -0.55 6.61 -5.93
CA ILE A 216 -1.67 6.86 -5.00
C ILE A 216 -2.86 7.52 -5.73
N GLU A 217 -2.61 8.39 -6.70
CA GLU A 217 -3.66 9.02 -7.49
C GLU A 217 -4.43 8.01 -8.34
N VAL A 218 -3.72 7.14 -9.06
CA VAL A 218 -4.35 6.06 -9.84
C VAL A 218 -5.12 5.12 -8.91
N TYR A 219 -4.57 4.78 -7.75
CA TYR A 219 -5.22 3.91 -6.78
C TYR A 219 -6.48 4.53 -6.12
N LEU A 220 -6.56 5.85 -6.01
CA LEU A 220 -7.66 6.57 -5.33
C LEU A 220 -8.68 7.20 -6.28
N GLU A 221 -8.72 6.75 -7.53
CA GLU A 221 -9.73 7.18 -8.47
C GLU A 221 -10.32 6.00 -9.24
N ASP A 222 -11.63 6.00 -9.41
CA ASP A 222 -12.37 4.91 -10.07
C ASP A 222 -12.79 5.26 -11.50
N TYR A 223 -12.47 6.48 -11.95
CA TYR A 223 -12.95 6.99 -13.23
C TYR A 223 -12.37 6.21 -14.42
N HIS A 224 -11.14 5.68 -14.25
CA HIS A 224 -10.48 4.85 -15.28
C HIS A 224 -10.87 3.37 -15.21
N VAL A 225 -11.42 2.85 -14.10
CA VAL A 225 -11.66 1.41 -13.89
C VAL A 225 -12.49 0.80 -15.00
N GLY A 226 -13.62 1.42 -15.35
CA GLY A 226 -14.50 0.90 -16.40
C GLY A 226 -13.86 0.89 -17.79
N PRO A 227 -13.29 2.01 -18.26
CA PRO A 227 -12.72 2.08 -19.60
C PRO A 227 -11.36 1.39 -19.77
N PHE A 228 -10.57 1.21 -18.72
CA PHE A 228 -9.18 0.77 -18.84
C PHE A 228 -8.95 -0.67 -18.35
N HIS A 229 -9.68 -1.14 -17.34
CA HIS A 229 -9.54 -2.50 -16.79
C HIS A 229 -10.63 -3.45 -17.25
N PRO A 230 -10.45 -4.18 -18.36
CA PRO A 230 -11.46 -5.12 -18.84
C PRO A 230 -11.70 -6.26 -17.83
N GLY A 231 -10.69 -6.68 -17.07
CA GLY A 231 -10.80 -7.67 -16.02
C GLY A 231 -11.50 -7.13 -14.78
N LEU A 232 -10.90 -6.17 -14.10
CA LEU A 232 -11.39 -5.56 -12.86
C LEU A 232 -12.76 -4.89 -13.06
N GLY A 233 -12.97 -4.14 -14.13
CA GLY A 233 -14.22 -3.43 -14.41
C GLY A 233 -15.43 -4.36 -14.68
N ASN A 234 -15.19 -5.67 -14.88
CA ASN A 234 -16.23 -6.70 -14.90
C ASN A 234 -16.31 -7.49 -13.58
N PHE A 235 -15.43 -7.22 -12.63
CA PHE A 235 -15.47 -7.78 -11.28
C PHE A 235 -16.10 -6.81 -10.29
N VAL A 236 -15.69 -5.54 -10.28
CA VAL A 236 -16.23 -4.49 -9.40
C VAL A 236 -17.11 -3.51 -10.19
N THR A 237 -18.00 -2.81 -9.49
CA THR A 237 -18.73 -1.67 -10.05
C THR A 237 -18.58 -0.45 -9.17
N CYS A 238 -18.32 0.69 -9.79
CA CYS A 238 -18.28 2.00 -9.13
C CYS A 238 -19.67 2.65 -8.98
N ASP A 239 -20.75 2.02 -9.46
CA ASP A 239 -22.12 2.49 -9.25
C ASP A 239 -22.53 2.49 -7.77
N ASP A 240 -21.94 1.57 -6.99
CA ASP A 240 -22.15 1.43 -5.55
C ASP A 240 -20.95 1.98 -4.71
N LEU A 241 -20.13 2.84 -5.31
CA LEU A 241 -18.98 3.45 -4.68
C LEU A 241 -19.36 4.21 -3.40
N LYS A 242 -18.67 3.90 -2.31
CA LYS A 242 -18.82 4.57 -1.02
C LYS A 242 -17.45 4.95 -0.48
N TRP A 243 -17.31 6.22 -0.11
CA TRP A 243 -16.14 6.72 0.57
C TRP A 243 -16.38 6.86 2.06
N GLN A 244 -15.35 6.55 2.85
CA GLN A 244 -15.19 7.00 4.22
C GLN A 244 -13.83 7.67 4.36
N PHE A 245 -13.82 8.90 4.88
CA PHE A 245 -12.61 9.68 5.07
C PHE A 245 -12.30 9.87 6.56
N GLY A 246 -11.04 9.62 6.94
CA GLY A 246 -10.46 10.01 8.22
C GLY A 246 -9.44 11.14 8.04
N GLY A 247 -8.82 11.57 9.14
CA GLY A 247 -7.74 12.57 9.07
C GLY A 247 -6.50 12.08 8.33
N GLU A 248 -6.21 10.78 8.46
CA GLU A 248 -4.99 10.14 7.98
C GLU A 248 -5.26 8.96 7.02
N TYR A 249 -6.51 8.71 6.65
CA TYR A 249 -6.89 7.60 5.78
C TYR A 249 -8.11 7.90 4.92
N SER A 250 -8.26 7.11 3.88
CA SER A 250 -9.51 6.94 3.14
C SER A 250 -9.85 5.46 3.02
N VAL A 251 -11.14 5.14 2.98
CA VAL A 251 -11.67 3.82 2.68
C VAL A 251 -12.63 3.94 1.52
N GLN A 252 -12.44 3.10 0.55
CA GLN A 252 -13.28 2.94 -0.61
C GLN A 252 -13.96 1.56 -0.57
N THR A 253 -15.26 1.51 -0.80
CA THR A 253 -16.01 0.26 -0.91
C THR A 253 -16.78 0.26 -2.22
N VAL A 254 -16.60 -0.80 -3.01
CA VAL A 254 -17.22 -0.97 -4.32
C VAL A 254 -18.07 -2.25 -4.39
N GLY A 255 -19.13 -2.19 -5.16
CA GLY A 255 -20.03 -3.32 -5.39
C GLY A 255 -19.44 -4.40 -6.30
N LEU A 256 -20.13 -5.53 -6.38
CA LEU A 256 -19.87 -6.54 -7.40
C LEU A 256 -20.48 -6.12 -8.72
N ALA A 257 -19.74 -6.19 -9.83
CA ALA A 257 -20.23 -5.78 -11.13
C ALA A 257 -21.43 -6.62 -11.58
N PRO A 258 -22.47 -6.00 -12.16
CA PRO A 258 -23.58 -6.75 -12.78
C PRO A 258 -23.11 -7.68 -13.91
N SER A 259 -21.96 -7.38 -14.51
CA SER A 259 -21.29 -8.17 -15.54
C SER A 259 -20.37 -9.27 -14.99
N PHE A 260 -20.36 -9.53 -13.69
CA PHE A 260 -19.47 -10.49 -13.05
C PHE A 260 -19.40 -11.87 -13.74
N GLY A 261 -20.49 -12.35 -14.30
CA GLY A 261 -20.50 -13.59 -15.11
C GLY A 261 -19.92 -13.46 -16.52
N LYS A 262 -19.40 -12.28 -16.92
CA LYS A 262 -18.85 -12.00 -18.24
C LYS A 262 -17.50 -11.30 -18.10
N PRO A 263 -16.47 -12.01 -17.61
CA PRO A 263 -15.15 -11.42 -17.38
C PRO A 263 -14.55 -10.87 -18.68
N GLY A 264 -13.88 -9.74 -18.60
CA GLY A 264 -13.31 -9.03 -19.74
C GLY A 264 -11.93 -9.53 -20.15
N SER A 265 -11.29 -10.38 -19.35
CA SER A 265 -10.01 -11.02 -19.66
C SER A 265 -10.03 -12.51 -19.33
N ASP A 266 -9.07 -13.27 -19.89
CA ASP A 266 -8.91 -14.70 -19.60
C ASP A 266 -8.44 -14.94 -18.17
N VAL A 267 -7.61 -14.04 -17.64
CA VAL A 267 -7.10 -14.10 -16.28
C VAL A 267 -8.23 -13.92 -15.27
N TYR A 268 -9.07 -12.89 -15.45
CA TYR A 268 -10.23 -12.69 -14.58
C TYR A 268 -11.31 -13.76 -14.77
N ARG A 269 -11.41 -14.37 -15.95
CA ARG A 269 -12.29 -15.52 -16.14
C ARG A 269 -11.88 -16.69 -15.24
N GLN A 270 -10.60 -17.02 -15.22
CA GLN A 270 -10.07 -18.06 -14.34
C GLN A 270 -10.30 -17.70 -12.86
N TRP A 271 -10.07 -16.46 -12.47
CA TRP A 271 -10.35 -15.98 -11.12
C TRP A 271 -11.83 -16.13 -10.74
N HIS A 272 -12.75 -15.71 -11.61
CA HIS A 272 -14.20 -15.85 -11.38
C HIS A 272 -14.62 -17.32 -11.24
N GLU A 273 -14.09 -18.21 -12.07
CA GLU A 273 -14.40 -19.64 -12.06
C GLU A 273 -13.96 -20.30 -10.74
N VAL A 274 -12.73 -20.07 -10.30
CA VAL A 274 -12.23 -20.67 -9.05
C VAL A 274 -12.90 -20.06 -7.82
N LEU A 275 -13.21 -18.75 -7.84
CA LEU A 275 -13.94 -18.09 -6.77
C LEU A 275 -15.36 -18.68 -6.62
N LEU A 276 -16.10 -18.83 -7.72
CA LEU A 276 -17.42 -19.43 -7.69
C LEU A 276 -17.39 -20.91 -7.30
N LYS A 277 -16.40 -21.66 -7.77
CA LYS A 277 -16.18 -23.06 -7.36
C LYS A 277 -15.99 -23.17 -5.86
N TYR A 278 -15.10 -22.36 -5.26
CA TYR A 278 -14.86 -22.32 -3.83
C TYR A 278 -16.11 -21.91 -3.02
N ARG A 279 -16.89 -20.96 -3.55
CA ARG A 279 -18.11 -20.45 -2.92
C ARG A 279 -19.38 -21.29 -3.25
N GLU A 280 -19.25 -22.49 -3.85
CA GLU A 280 -20.39 -23.36 -4.22
C GLU A 280 -21.41 -22.62 -5.11
N GLY A 281 -20.94 -21.76 -6.01
CA GLY A 281 -21.79 -20.96 -6.91
C GLY A 281 -22.42 -19.72 -6.28
N LYS A 282 -22.14 -19.40 -5.02
CA LYS A 282 -22.67 -18.21 -4.33
C LYS A 282 -21.86 -16.98 -4.74
N LEU A 283 -22.53 -15.94 -5.21
CA LEU A 283 -21.90 -14.67 -5.53
C LEU A 283 -21.32 -13.99 -4.27
N PRO A 284 -20.19 -13.26 -4.37
CA PRO A 284 -19.73 -12.37 -3.32
C PRO A 284 -20.76 -11.27 -3.00
N GLU A 285 -20.79 -10.82 -1.76
CA GLU A 285 -21.73 -9.77 -1.32
C GLU A 285 -21.28 -8.38 -1.76
N ARG A 286 -19.98 -8.20 -2.01
CA ARG A 286 -19.34 -6.96 -2.46
C ARG A 286 -18.12 -7.27 -3.33
N GLY A 287 -17.66 -6.29 -4.11
CA GLY A 287 -16.51 -6.45 -5.01
C GLY A 287 -15.19 -6.31 -4.25
N ALA A 288 -14.96 -5.17 -3.61
CA ALA A 288 -13.73 -4.90 -2.86
C ALA A 288 -13.92 -3.84 -1.77
N ILE A 289 -12.96 -3.79 -0.85
CA ILE A 289 -12.73 -2.71 0.11
C ILE A 289 -11.26 -2.33 0.00
N TRP A 290 -10.98 -1.04 -0.16
CA TRP A 290 -9.63 -0.51 -0.28
C TRP A 290 -9.41 0.57 0.78
N LEU A 291 -8.58 0.28 1.78
CA LEU A 291 -8.08 1.24 2.75
C LEU A 291 -6.76 1.81 2.25
N THR A 292 -6.64 3.13 2.22
CA THR A 292 -5.35 3.81 2.11
C THR A 292 -5.05 4.53 3.41
N TYR A 293 -4.02 4.11 4.13
CA TYR A 293 -3.47 4.82 5.28
C TYR A 293 -2.27 5.63 4.81
N TYR A 294 -2.43 6.95 4.84
CA TYR A 294 -1.46 7.87 4.23
C TYR A 294 -0.10 7.88 4.92
N PRO A 295 0.99 8.05 4.14
CA PRO A 295 1.03 8.33 2.71
C PRO A 295 1.00 7.10 1.80
N HIS A 296 1.22 5.86 2.30
CA HIS A 296 1.78 4.82 1.45
C HIS A 296 1.38 3.39 1.79
N ILE A 297 0.39 3.17 2.65
CA ILE A 297 -0.01 1.83 3.08
C ILE A 297 -1.44 1.58 2.61
N MET A 298 -1.66 0.57 1.79
CA MET A 298 -2.96 0.12 1.35
C MET A 298 -3.25 -1.24 1.95
N VAL A 299 -4.46 -1.43 2.49
CA VAL A 299 -4.97 -2.74 2.93
C VAL A 299 -6.24 -3.02 2.15
N GLU A 300 -6.23 -4.11 1.40
CA GLU A 300 -7.28 -4.42 0.47
C GLU A 300 -7.97 -5.72 0.84
N TRP A 301 -9.28 -5.70 0.76
CA TRP A 301 -10.10 -6.90 0.90
C TRP A 301 -10.76 -7.22 -0.43
N TYR A 302 -10.59 -8.46 -0.85
CA TYR A 302 -11.38 -9.11 -1.88
C TYR A 302 -11.99 -10.39 -1.29
N PRO A 303 -12.98 -11.02 -1.95
CA PRO A 303 -13.58 -12.26 -1.43
C PRO A 303 -12.52 -13.33 -1.11
N HIS A 304 -12.34 -13.61 0.18
CA HIS A 304 -11.35 -14.54 0.74
C HIS A 304 -9.87 -14.15 0.51
N VAL A 305 -9.60 -12.89 0.34
CA VAL A 305 -8.22 -12.38 0.16
C VAL A 305 -8.04 -11.09 0.94
N LEU A 306 -6.90 -10.95 1.58
CA LEU A 306 -6.38 -9.67 2.07
C LEU A 306 -5.02 -9.42 1.46
N THR A 307 -4.77 -8.18 1.05
CA THR A 307 -3.44 -7.73 0.65
C THR A 307 -2.99 -6.55 1.49
N VAL A 308 -1.69 -6.44 1.71
CA VAL A 308 -1.06 -5.22 2.21
C VAL A 308 -0.07 -4.75 1.16
N SER A 309 -0.34 -3.60 0.57
CA SER A 309 0.51 -2.97 -0.42
C SER A 309 1.19 -1.75 0.21
N THR A 310 2.50 -1.62 0.06
CA THR A 310 3.26 -0.49 0.62
C THR A 310 4.22 0.10 -0.38
N LEU A 311 4.24 1.43 -0.46
CA LEU A 311 5.11 2.15 -1.37
C LEU A 311 6.39 2.61 -0.68
N HIS A 312 7.51 2.34 -1.34
CA HIS A 312 8.84 2.77 -0.93
C HIS A 312 9.43 3.64 -2.05
N PRO A 313 9.32 4.99 -1.95
CA PRO A 313 9.87 5.88 -2.95
C PRO A 313 11.39 5.78 -3.03
N ILE A 314 11.92 5.40 -4.19
CA ILE A 314 13.36 5.27 -4.46
C ILE A 314 13.92 6.56 -5.08
N GLY A 315 13.11 7.24 -5.86
CA GLY A 315 13.45 8.48 -6.54
C GLY A 315 12.21 9.29 -6.88
N VAL A 316 12.40 10.46 -7.48
CA VAL A 316 11.29 11.33 -7.91
C VAL A 316 10.37 10.66 -8.93
N ASP A 317 10.86 9.68 -9.66
CA ASP A 317 10.14 8.95 -10.71
C ASP A 317 10.34 7.43 -10.61
N LYS A 318 10.63 6.94 -9.41
CA LYS A 318 10.77 5.51 -9.13
C LYS A 318 10.23 5.17 -7.75
N THR A 319 9.38 4.16 -7.71
CA THR A 319 8.76 3.64 -6.50
C THR A 319 8.87 2.12 -6.50
N LEU A 320 9.18 1.53 -5.35
CA LEU A 320 9.03 0.09 -5.13
C LEU A 320 7.69 -0.11 -4.43
N ASN A 321 6.80 -0.90 -5.00
CA ASN A 321 5.61 -1.40 -4.35
C ASN A 321 5.86 -2.81 -3.82
N MET A 322 5.71 -3.01 -2.52
CA MET A 322 5.73 -4.34 -1.90
C MET A 322 4.30 -4.76 -1.61
N VAL A 323 3.89 -5.90 -2.14
CA VAL A 323 2.55 -6.46 -1.95
C VAL A 323 2.64 -7.79 -1.22
N GLU A 324 1.97 -7.88 -0.09
CA GLU A 324 1.85 -9.08 0.73
C GLU A 324 0.46 -9.69 0.53
N PHE A 325 0.39 -10.97 0.17
CA PHE A 325 -0.86 -11.69 -0.11
C PHE A 325 -1.20 -12.64 1.03
N TYR A 326 -2.40 -12.48 1.57
CA TYR A 326 -2.93 -13.27 2.68
C TYR A 326 -4.21 -13.98 2.26
N TYR A 327 -4.31 -15.25 2.57
CA TYR A 327 -5.48 -16.08 2.30
C TYR A 327 -5.85 -16.86 3.56
N PRO A 328 -7.13 -17.29 3.71
CA PRO A 328 -7.50 -18.27 4.71
C PRO A 328 -6.61 -19.51 4.66
N GLU A 329 -6.25 -20.04 5.82
CA GLU A 329 -5.31 -21.17 5.92
C GLU A 329 -5.76 -22.37 5.09
N GLU A 330 -7.07 -22.70 5.06
CA GLU A 330 -7.62 -23.78 4.27
C GLU A 330 -7.46 -23.56 2.76
N ILE A 331 -7.52 -22.30 2.27
CA ILE A 331 -7.30 -21.99 0.86
C ILE A 331 -5.84 -22.25 0.50
N VAL A 332 -4.91 -21.80 1.32
CA VAL A 332 -3.47 -22.06 1.08
C VAL A 332 -3.15 -23.54 1.10
N ALA A 333 -3.79 -24.28 2.01
CA ALA A 333 -3.55 -25.71 2.19
C ALA A 333 -4.15 -26.58 1.07
N PHE A 334 -5.32 -26.23 0.52
CA PHE A 334 -6.10 -27.14 -0.32
C PHE A 334 -6.53 -26.58 -1.68
N GLU A 335 -6.49 -25.25 -1.87
CA GLU A 335 -7.02 -24.56 -3.06
C GLU A 335 -5.92 -23.75 -3.77
N ARG A 336 -4.81 -24.38 -4.14
CA ARG A 336 -3.67 -23.67 -4.76
C ARG A 336 -4.05 -22.95 -6.05
N GLU A 337 -4.97 -23.53 -6.83
CA GLU A 337 -5.51 -22.91 -8.05
C GLU A 337 -6.20 -21.55 -7.77
N PHE A 338 -6.91 -21.45 -6.63
CA PHE A 338 -7.52 -20.19 -6.18
C PHE A 338 -6.46 -19.10 -5.95
N VAL A 339 -5.41 -19.44 -5.18
CA VAL A 339 -4.31 -18.51 -4.87
C VAL A 339 -3.62 -18.01 -6.13
N GLU A 340 -3.31 -18.91 -7.07
CA GLU A 340 -2.61 -18.58 -8.32
C GLU A 340 -3.48 -17.71 -9.24
N ALA A 341 -4.76 -18.05 -9.40
CA ALA A 341 -5.67 -17.28 -10.23
C ALA A 341 -5.93 -15.87 -9.66
N GLN A 342 -6.09 -15.75 -8.35
CA GLN A 342 -6.31 -14.45 -7.71
C GLN A 342 -5.07 -13.56 -7.84
N ARG A 343 -3.86 -14.08 -7.58
CA ARG A 343 -2.62 -13.34 -7.76
C ARG A 343 -2.43 -12.88 -9.21
N ALA A 344 -2.73 -13.75 -10.16
CA ALA A 344 -2.66 -13.39 -11.58
C ALA A 344 -3.62 -12.23 -11.92
N ALA A 345 -4.85 -12.26 -11.39
CA ALA A 345 -5.82 -11.17 -11.58
C ALA A 345 -5.35 -9.85 -10.95
N TYR A 346 -4.80 -9.91 -9.74
CA TYR A 346 -4.23 -8.74 -9.08
C TYR A 346 -3.09 -8.13 -9.91
N MET A 347 -2.17 -8.97 -10.38
CA MET A 347 -1.01 -8.51 -11.15
C MET A 347 -1.39 -8.02 -12.55
N GLU A 348 -2.45 -8.55 -13.17
CA GLU A 348 -2.98 -8.00 -14.43
C GLU A 348 -3.40 -6.54 -14.24
N THR A 349 -4.20 -6.25 -13.21
CA THR A 349 -4.63 -4.89 -12.87
C THR A 349 -3.44 -3.98 -12.55
N ALA A 350 -2.49 -4.44 -11.74
CA ALA A 350 -1.30 -3.65 -11.38
C ALA A 350 -0.45 -3.27 -12.61
N ILE A 351 -0.32 -4.16 -13.59
CA ILE A 351 0.41 -3.88 -14.84
C ILE A 351 -0.37 -2.89 -15.72
N GLU A 352 -1.70 -2.97 -15.76
CA GLU A 352 -2.54 -2.01 -16.48
C GLU A 352 -2.43 -0.62 -15.83
N ASP A 353 -2.41 -0.53 -14.49
CA ASP A 353 -2.19 0.72 -13.75
C ASP A 353 -0.81 1.34 -14.02
N ASP A 354 0.24 0.53 -14.20
CA ASP A 354 1.57 1.02 -14.58
C ASP A 354 1.50 1.81 -15.90
N GLU A 355 0.75 1.32 -16.90
CA GLU A 355 0.61 2.02 -18.18
C GLU A 355 -0.06 3.39 -18.00
N ILE A 356 -1.08 3.49 -17.14
CA ILE A 356 -1.75 4.76 -16.82
C ILE A 356 -0.77 5.71 -16.15
N ALA A 357 -0.12 5.25 -15.08
CA ALA A 357 0.78 6.06 -14.27
C ALA A 357 2.01 6.55 -15.06
N GLU A 358 2.60 5.69 -15.89
CA GLU A 358 3.72 6.07 -16.78
C GLU A 358 3.29 7.13 -17.81
N ARG A 359 2.09 7.03 -18.40
CA ARG A 359 1.52 8.04 -19.31
C ARG A 359 1.29 9.37 -18.61
N MET A 360 0.76 9.35 -17.37
CA MET A 360 0.55 10.56 -16.57
C MET A 360 1.88 11.24 -16.25
N ASP A 361 2.89 10.51 -15.79
CA ASP A 361 4.22 11.05 -15.49
C ASP A 361 4.94 11.57 -16.74
N ALA A 362 4.82 10.90 -17.88
CA ALA A 362 5.35 11.36 -19.15
C ALA A 362 4.71 12.69 -19.58
N GLY A 363 3.39 12.82 -19.45
CA GLY A 363 2.67 14.07 -19.72
C GLY A 363 3.10 15.21 -18.79
N ARG A 364 3.19 14.95 -17.49
CA ARG A 364 3.66 15.90 -16.47
C ARG A 364 5.11 16.36 -16.74
N LYS A 365 6.00 15.43 -17.10
CA LYS A 365 7.39 15.76 -17.49
C LYS A 365 7.43 16.67 -18.71
N ALA A 366 6.59 16.43 -19.72
CA ALA A 366 6.49 17.27 -20.90
C ALA A 366 5.99 18.69 -20.56
N LEU A 367 4.98 18.82 -19.71
CA LEU A 367 4.49 20.11 -19.20
C LEU A 367 5.61 20.86 -18.45
N MET A 368 6.30 20.19 -17.53
CA MET A 368 7.40 20.75 -16.75
C MET A 368 8.54 21.27 -17.65
N GLN A 369 8.92 20.52 -18.69
CA GLN A 369 9.97 20.93 -19.62
C GLN A 369 9.62 22.20 -20.41
N ARG A 370 8.33 22.45 -20.65
CA ARG A 370 7.85 23.68 -21.32
C ARG A 370 7.63 24.84 -20.35
N GLY A 371 7.74 24.58 -19.03
CA GLY A 371 7.44 25.56 -18.00
C GLY A 371 5.94 25.73 -17.75
N ASP A 372 5.10 24.82 -18.23
CA ASP A 372 3.67 24.81 -18.00
C ASP A 372 3.35 24.17 -16.63
N ASN A 373 2.32 24.71 -15.99
CA ASN A 373 1.87 24.20 -14.68
C ASN A 373 0.35 23.99 -14.69
N GLU A 374 -0.14 23.37 -15.76
CA GLU A 374 -1.55 23.05 -15.92
C GLU A 374 -1.98 22.04 -14.86
N VAL A 375 -3.21 22.19 -14.38
CA VAL A 375 -3.84 21.28 -13.40
C VAL A 375 -5.26 20.95 -13.85
N GLY A 376 -5.68 19.71 -13.64
CA GLY A 376 -7.02 19.25 -13.98
C GLY A 376 -8.03 19.50 -12.83
N PRO A 377 -9.33 19.43 -13.15
CA PRO A 377 -10.40 19.36 -12.15
C PRO A 377 -10.50 17.95 -11.55
N TYR A 378 -11.34 17.80 -10.53
CA TYR A 378 -11.74 16.49 -10.01
C TYR A 378 -13.12 16.09 -10.53
N GLN A 379 -13.30 14.80 -10.77
CA GLN A 379 -14.60 14.21 -11.06
C GLN A 379 -15.18 13.57 -9.78
N SER A 380 -16.28 14.09 -9.28
CA SER A 380 -16.97 13.50 -8.13
C SER A 380 -18.12 12.58 -8.61
N PRO A 381 -18.34 11.41 -7.96
CA PRO A 381 -17.67 10.93 -6.73
C PRO A 381 -16.41 10.09 -6.98
N MET A 382 -16.01 9.80 -8.22
CA MET A 382 -15.01 8.79 -8.54
C MET A 382 -13.58 9.21 -8.18
N GLU A 383 -13.29 10.53 -8.11
CA GLU A 383 -11.99 11.09 -7.74
C GLU A 383 -11.99 11.77 -6.36
N ASP A 384 -13.03 11.58 -5.54
CA ASP A 384 -13.10 12.19 -4.20
C ASP A 384 -11.97 11.69 -3.28
N GLY A 385 -11.54 10.43 -3.45
CA GLY A 385 -10.38 9.86 -2.75
C GLY A 385 -9.08 10.56 -3.09
N MET A 386 -8.82 10.79 -4.37
CA MET A 386 -7.65 11.53 -4.85
C MET A 386 -7.68 12.98 -4.35
N GLN A 387 -8.83 13.64 -4.38
CA GLN A 387 -8.99 14.98 -3.83
C GLN A 387 -8.65 15.04 -2.33
N HIS A 388 -9.16 14.07 -1.54
CA HIS A 388 -8.87 13.96 -0.11
C HIS A 388 -7.37 13.74 0.16
N PHE A 389 -6.71 12.88 -0.61
CA PHE A 389 -5.27 12.66 -0.53
C PHE A 389 -4.47 13.94 -0.84
N HIS A 390 -4.84 14.69 -1.87
CA HIS A 390 -4.17 15.97 -2.20
C HIS A 390 -4.30 17.00 -1.08
N GLU A 391 -5.45 17.09 -0.42
CA GLU A 391 -5.64 17.98 0.73
C GLU A 391 -4.84 17.50 1.95
N TRP A 392 -4.81 16.20 2.21
CA TRP A 392 -3.93 15.62 3.22
C TRP A 392 -2.46 15.97 2.93
N TYR A 393 -2.01 15.75 1.69
CA TYR A 393 -0.64 16.04 1.27
C TYR A 393 -0.29 17.53 1.48
N ARG A 394 -1.17 18.46 1.09
CA ARG A 394 -0.95 19.90 1.30
C ARG A 394 -0.81 20.24 2.78
N ARG A 395 -1.66 19.68 3.64
CA ARG A 395 -1.56 19.88 5.10
C ARG A 395 -0.25 19.33 5.66
N ALA A 396 0.08 18.09 5.34
CA ALA A 396 1.25 17.39 5.85
C ALA A 396 2.56 18.04 5.39
N MET A 397 2.59 18.61 4.18
CA MET A 397 3.74 19.36 3.64
C MET A 397 3.77 20.84 4.11
N GLY A 398 2.79 21.30 4.88
CA GLY A 398 2.67 22.70 5.30
C GLY A 398 2.45 23.67 4.14
N LEU A 399 1.83 23.21 3.05
CA LEU A 399 1.50 24.01 1.89
C LEU A 399 0.18 24.74 2.14
N ARG A 400 0.15 26.04 1.84
CA ARG A 400 -1.11 26.80 1.86
C ARG A 400 -1.88 26.52 0.57
N VAL A 401 -3.18 26.27 0.69
CA VAL A 401 -4.06 26.29 -0.47
C VAL A 401 -4.13 27.75 -0.91
N THR A 402 -3.56 28.06 -2.06
CA THR A 402 -3.79 29.36 -2.71
C THR A 402 -5.16 29.27 -3.38
N ALA A 403 -6.09 30.08 -2.90
CA ALA A 403 -7.43 30.21 -3.47
C ALA A 403 -7.39 30.66 -4.94
#